data_c7e22f8dce7258953e00b633c0b5c3c8
#
_entry.id   c7e22f8dce7258953e00b633c0b5c3c8
#
_cell.length_a   1.000
_cell.length_b   1.000
_cell.length_c   1.000
_cell.angle_alpha   90.00
_cell.angle_beta   90.00
_cell.angle_gamma   90.00
#
_symmetry.space_group_name_H-M   'P 1'
#
loop_
_entity.id
_entity.type
_entity.pdbx_description
1 polymer ?
#
loop_
_entity_poly.entity_id
_entity_poly.type
_entity_poly.pdbx_seq_one_letter_code
_entity_poly.pdbx_strand_id
1 'polypeptide(L)'
;MLAVLNRTREPFGWINHGGHQTMESYGFSGDLSVIPESHREFLSNLLPYYETDSHFVVHANYDPQMRLENQSIEFLRWTKLTERMPRPHFSGKHAIMGHTHNRNGDIVRAPHLTCIDTHCYGGKWLTALDWSCGKVWQASLDGSFREFDLEPLPDAEGAPGSPA
;
A
#
# COMPACT_ATOMS: atom_id res chain seq x y z
N MET A 1 2.39 -11.02 -10.87
CA MET A 1 1.38 -12.00 -11.34
C MET A 1 0.96 -11.75 -12.79
N LEU A 2 0.23 -10.69 -13.14
CA LEU A 2 -0.27 -10.47 -14.52
C LEU A 2 0.79 -10.59 -15.62
N ALA A 3 1.97 -10.00 -15.44
CA ALA A 3 3.05 -10.10 -16.41
C ALA A 3 3.52 -11.54 -16.66
N VAL A 4 3.42 -12.41 -15.64
CA VAL A 4 3.70 -13.85 -15.76
C VAL A 4 2.55 -14.56 -16.48
N LEU A 5 1.30 -14.26 -16.11
CA LEU A 5 0.11 -14.83 -16.76
C LEU A 5 0.06 -14.47 -18.25
N ASN A 6 0.43 -13.24 -18.59
CA ASN A 6 0.49 -12.73 -19.96
C ASN A 6 1.81 -13.11 -20.69
N ARG A 7 2.68 -13.91 -20.06
CA ARG A 7 3.97 -14.38 -20.60
C ARG A 7 4.90 -13.22 -21.02
N THR A 8 4.79 -12.06 -20.38
CA THR A 8 5.66 -10.89 -20.63
C THR A 8 6.79 -10.79 -19.61
N ARG A 9 6.81 -11.67 -18.60
CA ARG A 9 7.86 -11.74 -17.58
C ARG A 9 8.08 -13.19 -17.14
N GLU A 10 9.35 -13.54 -16.89
CA GLU A 10 9.70 -14.84 -16.33
C GLU A 10 9.11 -15.01 -14.91
N PRO A 11 8.65 -16.22 -14.56
CA PRO A 11 7.91 -16.47 -13.31
C PRO A 11 8.77 -16.45 -12.06
N PHE A 12 10.09 -16.67 -12.15
CA PHE A 12 10.98 -16.91 -11.03
C PHE A 12 10.89 -15.81 -9.94
N GLY A 13 10.95 -14.55 -10.33
CA GLY A 13 10.84 -13.43 -9.39
C GLY A 13 9.51 -13.42 -8.65
N TRP A 14 8.41 -13.68 -9.34
CA TRP A 14 7.08 -13.71 -8.73
C TRP A 14 6.89 -14.92 -7.83
N ILE A 15 7.33 -16.11 -8.25
CA ILE A 15 7.22 -17.35 -7.46
C ILE A 15 7.85 -17.15 -6.07
N ASN A 16 9.06 -16.56 -6.01
CA ASN A 16 9.78 -16.33 -4.76
C ASN A 16 9.20 -15.22 -3.87
N HIS A 17 8.24 -14.44 -4.37
CA HIS A 17 7.57 -13.35 -3.64
C HIS A 17 6.08 -13.62 -3.45
N GLY A 18 5.70 -14.84 -3.06
CA GLY A 18 4.33 -15.23 -2.78
C GLY A 18 3.56 -15.82 -3.97
N GLY A 19 4.19 -15.91 -5.14
CA GLY A 19 3.57 -16.51 -6.32
C GLY A 19 3.28 -18.00 -6.14
N HIS A 20 4.14 -18.73 -5.44
CA HIS A 20 3.92 -20.15 -5.11
C HIS A 20 2.63 -20.33 -4.29
N GLN A 21 2.51 -19.61 -3.18
CA GLN A 21 1.33 -19.65 -2.31
C GLN A 21 0.06 -19.22 -3.06
N THR A 22 0.18 -18.21 -3.92
CA THR A 22 -0.93 -17.80 -4.79
C THR A 22 -1.37 -18.95 -5.68
N MET A 23 -0.45 -19.62 -6.35
CA MET A 23 -0.77 -20.75 -7.23
C MET A 23 -1.36 -21.94 -6.46
N GLU A 24 -0.84 -22.25 -5.28
CA GLU A 24 -1.39 -23.29 -4.40
C GLU A 24 -2.84 -22.98 -4.02
N SER A 25 -3.17 -21.72 -3.69
CA SER A 25 -4.54 -21.31 -3.33
C SER A 25 -5.55 -21.50 -4.47
N TYR A 26 -5.09 -21.56 -5.72
CA TYR A 26 -5.89 -21.87 -6.89
C TYR A 26 -5.89 -23.36 -7.27
N GLY A 27 -5.20 -24.23 -6.52
CA GLY A 27 -5.08 -25.63 -6.84
C GLY A 27 -4.22 -25.91 -8.09
N PHE A 28 -3.16 -25.13 -8.29
CA PHE A 28 -2.29 -25.24 -9.47
C PHE A 28 -1.70 -26.63 -9.65
N SER A 29 -1.89 -27.20 -10.83
CA SER A 29 -1.40 -28.52 -11.24
C SER A 29 -0.52 -28.48 -12.50
N GLY A 30 0.04 -27.30 -12.82
CA GLY A 30 0.90 -27.10 -14.01
C GLY A 30 0.30 -26.18 -15.08
N ASP A 31 -0.98 -25.82 -14.98
CA ASP A 31 -1.66 -24.93 -15.91
C ASP A 31 -2.14 -23.62 -15.23
N LEU A 32 -1.72 -22.50 -15.81
CA LEU A 32 -2.11 -21.16 -15.34
C LEU A 32 -3.59 -20.81 -15.62
N SER A 33 -4.29 -21.60 -16.43
CA SER A 33 -5.74 -21.45 -16.71
C SER A 33 -6.60 -21.69 -15.47
N VAL A 34 -6.05 -22.29 -14.41
CA VAL A 34 -6.69 -22.44 -13.11
C VAL A 34 -7.12 -21.09 -12.49
N ILE A 35 -6.47 -20.01 -12.86
CA ILE A 35 -6.83 -18.67 -12.40
C ILE A 35 -8.00 -18.13 -13.22
N PRO A 36 -9.17 -17.91 -12.60
CA PRO A 36 -10.38 -17.46 -13.30
C PRO A 36 -10.14 -16.16 -14.08
N GLU A 37 -10.77 -16.02 -15.25
CA GLU A 37 -10.66 -14.81 -16.06
C GLU A 37 -11.14 -13.56 -15.29
N SER A 38 -12.21 -13.67 -14.50
CA SER A 38 -12.70 -12.57 -13.66
C SER A 38 -11.66 -12.05 -12.67
N HIS A 39 -10.76 -12.92 -12.17
CA HIS A 39 -9.65 -12.48 -11.31
C HIS A 39 -8.55 -11.80 -12.11
N ARG A 40 -8.29 -12.23 -13.34
CA ARG A 40 -7.35 -11.58 -14.26
C ARG A 40 -7.84 -10.20 -14.66
N GLU A 41 -9.13 -10.08 -15.01
CA GLU A 41 -9.78 -8.81 -15.33
C GLU A 41 -9.75 -7.85 -14.14
N PHE A 42 -10.09 -8.32 -12.93
CA PHE A 42 -9.98 -7.52 -11.71
C PHE A 42 -8.58 -6.94 -11.52
N LEU A 43 -7.54 -7.79 -11.60
CA LEU A 43 -6.16 -7.36 -11.45
C LEU A 43 -5.71 -6.40 -12.55
N SER A 44 -6.21 -6.58 -13.78
CA SER A 44 -5.89 -5.72 -14.93
C SER A 44 -6.49 -4.33 -14.80
N ASN A 45 -7.60 -4.21 -14.09
CA ASN A 45 -8.31 -2.95 -13.85
C ASN A 45 -7.85 -2.21 -12.59
N LEU A 46 -6.88 -2.76 -11.83
CA LEU A 46 -6.34 -2.07 -10.66
C LEU A 46 -5.60 -0.80 -11.04
N LEU A 47 -5.92 0.28 -10.32
CA LEU A 47 -5.28 1.57 -10.52
C LEU A 47 -3.87 1.59 -9.89
N PRO A 48 -2.93 2.34 -10.47
CA PRO A 48 -1.61 2.55 -9.88
C PRO A 48 -1.66 3.40 -8.61
N TYR A 49 -2.62 4.30 -8.52
CA TYR A 49 -2.92 5.17 -7.39
C TYR A 49 -4.41 5.55 -7.41
N TYR A 50 -4.91 6.07 -6.29
CA TYR A 50 -6.22 6.70 -6.19
C TYR A 50 -6.05 8.08 -5.55
N GLU A 51 -6.73 9.11 -6.07
CA GLU A 51 -6.56 10.49 -5.63
C GLU A 51 -7.92 11.15 -5.41
N THR A 52 -8.03 11.88 -4.29
CA THR A 52 -9.18 12.73 -3.92
C THR A 52 -8.73 14.19 -3.76
N ASP A 53 -9.61 15.06 -3.29
CA ASP A 53 -9.25 16.46 -3.03
C ASP A 53 -8.23 16.61 -1.88
N SER A 54 -8.29 15.76 -0.86
CA SER A 54 -7.49 15.88 0.37
C SER A 54 -6.45 14.77 0.56
N HIS A 55 -6.61 13.62 -0.12
CA HIS A 55 -5.77 12.44 0.05
C HIS A 55 -5.36 11.83 -1.28
N PHE A 56 -4.31 11.03 -1.25
CA PHE A 56 -4.04 10.05 -2.29
C PHE A 56 -3.58 8.73 -1.67
N VAL A 57 -3.87 7.64 -2.37
CA VAL A 57 -3.51 6.27 -1.97
C VAL A 57 -2.55 5.71 -2.99
N VAL A 58 -1.42 5.20 -2.52
CA VAL A 58 -0.42 4.48 -3.31
C VAL A 58 0.00 3.21 -2.57
N HIS A 59 0.52 2.20 -3.30
CA HIS A 59 0.91 0.97 -2.62
C HIS A 59 2.17 1.16 -1.75
N ALA A 60 3.24 1.79 -2.27
CA ALA A 60 4.54 1.81 -1.59
C ALA A 60 5.07 3.21 -1.27
N ASN A 61 5.35 4.05 -2.27
CA ASN A 61 5.98 5.35 -2.07
C ASN A 61 5.58 6.33 -3.18
N TYR A 62 5.99 7.59 -3.05
CA TYR A 62 5.73 8.65 -4.02
C TYR A 62 6.90 9.64 -4.10
N ASP A 63 7.09 10.27 -5.26
CA ASP A 63 7.98 11.43 -5.40
C ASP A 63 7.20 12.70 -5.01
N PRO A 64 7.65 13.45 -3.99
CA PRO A 64 6.93 14.62 -3.48
C PRO A 64 6.87 15.80 -4.45
N GLN A 65 7.71 15.82 -5.49
CA GLN A 65 7.81 16.91 -6.45
C GLN A 65 7.19 16.57 -7.82
N MET A 66 6.62 15.37 -7.98
CA MET A 66 6.09 14.88 -9.25
C MET A 66 4.61 14.52 -9.11
N ARG A 67 3.77 14.94 -10.06
CA ARG A 67 2.35 14.53 -10.14
C ARG A 67 2.25 13.01 -10.19
N LEU A 68 1.25 12.43 -9.53
CA LEU A 68 1.10 10.97 -9.43
C LEU A 68 1.03 10.28 -10.80
N GLU A 69 0.36 10.91 -11.77
CA GLU A 69 0.24 10.43 -13.14
C GLU A 69 1.57 10.28 -13.89
N ASN A 70 2.60 11.02 -13.48
CA ASN A 70 3.92 11.02 -14.09
C ASN A 70 4.94 10.15 -13.36
N GLN A 71 4.55 9.55 -12.24
CA GLN A 71 5.45 8.71 -11.44
C GLN A 71 5.53 7.29 -12.02
N SER A 72 6.71 6.67 -11.93
CA SER A 72 6.85 5.30 -12.40
C SER A 72 6.07 4.32 -11.51
N ILE A 73 5.45 3.33 -12.15
CA ILE A 73 4.76 2.23 -11.46
C ILE A 73 5.69 1.50 -10.47
N GLU A 74 6.96 1.39 -10.83
CA GLU A 74 7.95 0.74 -9.97
C GLU A 74 8.15 1.54 -8.67
N PHE A 75 8.23 2.85 -8.75
CA PHE A 75 8.35 3.71 -7.58
C PHE A 75 7.10 3.63 -6.69
N LEU A 76 5.91 3.75 -7.28
CA LEU A 76 4.63 3.69 -6.58
C LEU A 76 4.36 2.34 -5.89
N ARG A 77 4.99 1.25 -6.36
CA ARG A 77 4.69 -0.11 -5.90
C ARG A 77 5.81 -0.82 -5.14
N TRP A 78 7.08 -0.38 -5.26
CA TRP A 78 8.21 -1.16 -4.75
C TRP A 78 9.17 -0.40 -3.85
N THR A 79 9.25 0.92 -3.93
CA THR A 79 10.18 1.71 -3.12
C THR A 79 9.71 1.77 -1.67
N LYS A 80 10.52 1.26 -0.76
CA LYS A 80 10.16 1.22 0.67
C LYS A 80 10.34 2.59 1.34
N LEU A 81 9.52 2.87 2.35
CA LEU A 81 9.70 4.04 3.22
C LEU A 81 11.05 4.03 3.97
N THR A 82 11.56 2.82 4.29
CA THR A 82 12.88 2.65 4.93
C THR A 82 14.04 3.01 4.01
N GLU A 83 13.86 2.93 2.70
CA GLU A 83 14.85 3.33 1.70
C GLU A 83 14.79 4.83 1.46
N ARG A 84 13.57 5.39 1.44
CA ARG A 84 13.34 6.80 1.22
C ARG A 84 12.05 7.25 1.91
N MET A 85 12.16 7.93 3.05
CA MET A 85 11.02 8.62 3.66
C MET A 85 10.70 9.87 2.82
N PRO A 86 9.51 9.96 2.19
CA PRO A 86 9.17 11.08 1.35
C PRO A 86 8.92 12.35 2.18
N ARG A 87 9.14 13.51 1.58
CA ARG A 87 8.65 14.79 2.10
C ARG A 87 7.16 14.94 1.79
N PRO A 88 6.47 15.94 2.37
CA PRO A 88 5.12 16.27 1.94
C PRO A 88 5.03 16.44 0.43
N HIS A 89 3.99 15.88 -0.17
CA HIS A 89 3.75 16.04 -1.60
C HIS A 89 3.38 17.50 -1.91
N PHE A 90 3.85 18.04 -3.04
CA PHE A 90 3.63 19.46 -3.41
C PHE A 90 2.15 19.85 -3.50
N SER A 91 1.24 18.88 -3.69
CA SER A 91 -0.21 19.13 -3.70
C SER A 91 -0.79 19.42 -2.32
N GLY A 92 -0.02 19.23 -1.24
CA GLY A 92 -0.50 19.35 0.14
C GLY A 92 -1.41 18.20 0.60
N LYS A 93 -1.71 17.22 -0.24
CA LYS A 93 -2.56 16.07 0.10
C LYS A 93 -1.84 15.09 1.02
N HIS A 94 -2.61 14.45 1.89
CA HIS A 94 -2.10 13.41 2.79
C HIS A 94 -2.00 12.06 2.05
N ALA A 95 -0.87 11.38 2.17
CA ALA A 95 -0.63 10.08 1.55
C ALA A 95 -1.10 8.93 2.45
N ILE A 96 -1.83 7.96 1.87
CA ILE A 96 -2.13 6.68 2.51
C ILE A 96 -1.40 5.59 1.75
N MET A 97 -0.66 4.73 2.44
CA MET A 97 0.23 3.77 1.82
C MET A 97 0.41 2.48 2.62
N GLY A 98 1.06 1.51 2.01
CA GLY A 98 1.40 0.20 2.58
C GLY A 98 2.83 -0.22 2.25
N HIS A 99 3.02 -1.51 1.88
CA HIS A 99 4.27 -2.12 1.41
C HIS A 99 5.43 -2.14 2.40
N THR A 100 5.63 -1.07 3.17
CA THR A 100 6.66 -1.02 4.21
C THR A 100 6.04 -1.39 5.54
N HIS A 101 5.98 -2.70 5.79
CA HIS A 101 5.35 -3.21 7.01
C HIS A 101 6.09 -2.77 8.28
N ASN A 102 5.33 -2.42 9.31
CA ASN A 102 5.85 -2.23 10.65
C ASN A 102 5.80 -3.59 11.40
N ARG A 103 6.96 -4.10 11.78
CA ARG A 103 7.08 -5.40 12.47
C ARG A 103 6.39 -5.46 13.82
N ASN A 104 6.17 -4.32 14.47
CA ASN A 104 5.43 -4.25 15.73
C ASN A 104 3.92 -4.34 15.51
N GLY A 105 3.44 -4.16 14.27
CA GLY A 105 2.02 -4.12 13.96
C GLY A 105 1.37 -2.74 14.17
N ASP A 106 2.18 -1.69 14.28
CA ASP A 106 1.70 -0.32 14.46
C ASP A 106 1.50 0.37 13.11
N ILE A 107 0.53 1.28 13.05
CA ILE A 107 0.35 2.22 11.94
C ILE A 107 1.47 3.27 12.03
N VAL A 108 2.23 3.44 10.95
CA VAL A 108 3.26 4.49 10.87
C VAL A 108 2.62 5.78 10.39
N ARG A 109 2.84 6.88 11.14
CA ARG A 109 2.22 8.17 10.85
C ARG A 109 3.24 9.30 10.86
N ALA A 110 3.05 10.22 9.92
CA ALA A 110 3.69 11.53 9.87
C ALA A 110 2.61 12.58 9.49
N PRO A 111 2.85 13.87 9.65
CA PRO A 111 1.86 14.91 9.33
C PRO A 111 1.31 14.84 7.90
N HIS A 112 2.04 14.24 6.97
CA HIS A 112 1.72 14.19 5.55
C HIS A 112 1.50 12.76 5.01
N LEU A 113 1.64 11.73 5.85
CA LEU A 113 1.42 10.35 5.43
C LEU A 113 0.95 9.43 6.57
N THR A 114 0.24 8.38 6.18
CA THR A 114 -0.16 7.26 7.05
C THR A 114 0.13 5.95 6.30
N CYS A 115 1.01 5.10 6.84
CA CYS A 115 1.25 3.77 6.31
C CYS A 115 0.52 2.74 7.17
N ILE A 116 -0.41 2.01 6.54
CA ILE A 116 -1.29 1.03 7.19
C ILE A 116 -0.85 -0.42 6.99
N ASP A 117 0.37 -0.67 6.49
CA ASP A 117 0.92 -2.03 6.45
C ASP A 117 1.41 -2.45 7.83
N THR A 118 0.56 -3.12 8.54
CA THR A 118 0.76 -3.55 9.92
C THR A 118 1.16 -5.02 10.04
N HIS A 119 1.84 -5.56 8.99
CA HIS A 119 2.52 -6.86 8.99
C HIS A 119 1.59 -8.08 9.22
N CYS A 120 0.43 -8.11 8.56
CA CYS A 120 -0.53 -9.22 8.68
C CYS A 120 0.10 -10.59 8.38
N TYR A 121 0.84 -10.70 7.28
CA TYR A 121 1.50 -11.95 6.89
C TYR A 121 2.57 -12.43 7.88
N GLY A 122 3.10 -11.54 8.71
CA GLY A 122 4.03 -11.83 9.81
C GLY A 122 3.36 -12.02 11.16
N GLY A 123 2.05 -12.32 11.17
CA GLY A 123 1.29 -12.61 12.39
C GLY A 123 0.84 -11.37 13.16
N LYS A 124 0.75 -10.21 12.50
CA LYS A 124 0.22 -8.98 13.07
C LYS A 124 -1.15 -8.67 12.45
N TRP A 125 -1.44 -7.44 12.07
CA TRP A 125 -2.77 -6.97 11.72
C TRP A 125 -2.94 -6.73 10.21
N LEU A 126 -4.07 -7.09 9.66
CA LEU A 126 -4.64 -6.53 8.45
C LEU A 126 -5.44 -5.29 8.84
N THR A 127 -5.06 -4.14 8.32
CA THR A 127 -5.62 -2.84 8.73
C THR A 127 -6.51 -2.25 7.64
N ALA A 128 -7.69 -1.81 8.03
CA ALA A 128 -8.55 -0.94 7.24
C ALA A 128 -8.67 0.42 7.95
N LEU A 129 -8.63 1.50 7.19
CA LEU A 129 -8.71 2.87 7.66
C LEU A 129 -9.80 3.63 6.92
N ASP A 130 -10.75 4.19 7.64
CA ASP A 130 -11.59 5.26 7.14
C ASP A 130 -10.87 6.60 7.39
N TRP A 131 -10.29 7.16 6.34
CA TRP A 131 -9.55 8.42 6.47
C TRP A 131 -10.43 9.66 6.68
N SER A 132 -11.75 9.54 6.46
CA SER A 132 -12.67 10.66 6.66
C SER A 132 -12.92 10.98 8.13
N CYS A 133 -12.88 9.96 8.97
CA CYS A 133 -13.13 10.08 10.41
C CYS A 133 -11.98 9.52 11.27
N GLY A 134 -10.97 8.90 10.69
CA GLY A 134 -9.84 8.30 11.41
C GLY A 134 -10.15 6.94 12.02
N LYS A 135 -11.29 6.33 11.73
CA LYS A 135 -11.65 5.01 12.27
C LYS A 135 -10.80 3.91 11.68
N VAL A 136 -10.29 3.03 12.54
CA VAL A 136 -9.46 1.90 12.17
C VAL A 136 -10.11 0.59 12.59
N TRP A 137 -10.07 -0.39 11.71
CA TRP A 137 -10.38 -1.78 11.98
C TRP A 137 -9.16 -2.65 11.70
N GLN A 138 -8.91 -3.58 12.61
CA GLN A 138 -7.80 -4.51 12.45
C GLN A 138 -8.24 -5.93 12.74
N ALA A 139 -7.84 -6.86 11.87
CA ALA A 139 -8.03 -8.29 12.03
C ALA A 139 -6.67 -9.01 11.93
N SER A 140 -6.49 -10.10 12.67
CA SER A 140 -5.30 -10.94 12.63
C SER A 140 -5.60 -12.33 12.11
N LEU A 141 -4.57 -13.10 11.78
CA LEU A 141 -4.71 -14.47 11.26
C LEU A 141 -5.29 -15.46 12.28
N ASP A 142 -5.21 -15.18 13.56
CA ASP A 142 -5.81 -15.99 14.64
C ASP A 142 -7.29 -15.67 14.88
N GLY A 143 -7.88 -14.76 14.09
CA GLY A 143 -9.27 -14.34 14.20
C GLY A 143 -9.51 -13.21 15.21
N SER A 144 -8.47 -12.68 15.86
CA SER A 144 -8.61 -11.51 16.73
C SER A 144 -9.02 -10.28 15.89
N PHE A 145 -9.87 -9.45 16.50
CA PHE A 145 -10.37 -8.22 15.87
C PHE A 145 -10.32 -7.08 16.87
N ARG A 146 -10.01 -5.87 16.39
CA ARG A 146 -10.10 -4.64 17.18
C ARG A 146 -10.49 -3.46 16.32
N GLU A 147 -11.11 -2.46 16.94
CA GLU A 147 -11.39 -1.16 16.33
C GLU A 147 -11.00 -0.04 17.29
N PHE A 148 -10.58 1.09 16.72
CA PHE A 148 -10.21 2.28 17.48
C PHE A 148 -10.18 3.49 16.54
N ASP A 149 -10.14 4.67 17.12
CA ASP A 149 -9.95 5.91 16.37
C ASP A 149 -8.48 6.33 16.41
N LEU A 150 -7.95 6.78 15.28
CA LEU A 150 -6.61 7.38 15.25
C LEU A 150 -6.64 8.71 16.00
N GLU A 151 -5.78 8.83 17.00
CA GLU A 151 -5.57 10.12 17.66
C GLU A 151 -5.19 11.18 16.61
N PRO A 152 -5.68 12.41 16.72
CA PRO A 152 -5.22 13.51 15.87
C PRO A 152 -3.69 13.59 15.86
N LEU A 153 -3.09 13.83 14.71
CA LEU A 153 -1.67 14.14 14.68
C LEU A 153 -1.46 15.48 15.42
N PRO A 154 -0.42 15.60 16.25
CA PRO A 154 -0.09 16.88 16.83
C PRO A 154 0.10 17.88 15.68
N ASP A 155 -0.50 19.06 15.80
CA ASP A 155 -0.30 20.14 14.85
C ASP A 155 1.18 20.31 14.59
N ALA A 156 1.57 20.44 13.34
CA ALA A 156 2.95 20.72 12.98
C ALA A 156 3.31 22.10 13.55
N GLU A 157 3.77 22.16 14.80
CA GLU A 157 4.29 23.37 15.39
C GLU A 157 5.44 23.89 14.52
N GLY A 158 5.21 25.04 13.87
CA GLY A 158 6.24 25.86 13.26
C GLY A 158 6.66 25.49 11.84
N ALA A 159 5.77 25.71 10.88
CA ALA A 159 6.28 26.15 9.58
C ALA A 159 6.92 27.55 9.78
N PRO A 160 8.23 27.74 9.48
CA PRO A 160 8.81 29.07 9.56
C PRO A 160 8.06 29.98 8.60
N GLY A 161 7.51 31.07 9.15
CA GLY A 161 6.73 32.06 8.39
C GLY A 161 7.50 32.50 7.15
N SER A 162 6.79 32.59 6.03
CA SER A 162 7.30 33.23 4.82
C SER A 162 7.81 34.63 5.19
N PRO A 163 9.04 35.00 4.79
CA PRO A 163 9.48 36.39 4.90
C PRO A 163 8.61 37.28 4.01
N ALA A 164 8.18 38.40 4.56
CA ALA A 164 7.40 39.43 3.92
C ALA A 164 8.15 40.09 2.74
#